data_003617916079b510220a5f82cbb82aa2
#
_entry.id   003617916079b510220a5f82cbb82aa2
#
_cell.length_a   1.000
_cell.length_b   1.000
_cell.length_c   1.000
_cell.angle_alpha   90.00
_cell.angle_beta   90.00
_cell.angle_gamma   90.00
#
_symmetry.space_group_name_H-M   'P 1'
#
loop_
_entity.id
_entity.type
_entity.pdbx_description
1 polymer ?
#
loop_
_entity_poly.entity_id
_entity_poly.type
_entity_poly.pdbx_seq_one_letter_code
_entity_poly.pdbx_strand_id
1 'polypeptide(L)'
;MPTTHTPHLWQVGVYLRLSKEDARRESASIANQRAILLDYLNHEFQDPWTLTQVYTDDGRTGTDDSRPAFQSLIRDVARGKVNCVLCKTLSRAFRNYADQGYYLEEFFPRHRTRFIALGSPRVDSYLHPDAVQWGLEIPINGILNDRYAAKTSADVRRTLDMKRRRGEFIGSFAPYGYAKDPENKHALVPDPAAAQVVRQVFQWYAQGLGQGGIAQKLNEAHVPNPTAYKTAQGLPYRRPGQAGDGLWSAGSIGRLLKNPVYAGTMVQGRQEVVSYKVHETRAVPEGAWFVVENTHPPLVPPEVFQQVQTRLRQPARRPPGEASPHLFAGLLRCAGCGGAMSRKTAKGFVYYTCSTHRRKSKTACTPHTIRADRLRLAVAAQLGVSPEEVDRPLLLTKLQEILVEEGGRVRFCALDGEEASFHLTKI
;
A
#
# COMPACT_ATOMS: atom_id res chain seq x y z
N MET A 1 10.64 59.28 22.73
CA MET A 1 9.71 59.60 21.64
C MET A 1 8.92 58.34 21.34
N PRO A 2 7.58 58.32 21.37
CA PRO A 2 6.81 57.15 21.04
C PRO A 2 6.97 56.91 19.55
N THR A 3 7.58 55.79 19.20
CA THR A 3 7.59 55.24 17.85
C THR A 3 6.15 54.91 17.47
N THR A 4 5.58 55.66 16.56
CA THR A 4 4.29 55.34 15.94
C THR A 4 4.47 54.06 15.12
N HIS A 5 4.17 52.92 15.74
CA HIS A 5 4.04 51.64 15.03
C HIS A 5 2.82 51.77 14.10
N THR A 6 3.06 51.84 12.81
CA THR A 6 2.03 51.57 11.81
C THR A 6 1.45 50.19 12.13
N PRO A 7 0.13 50.02 12.30
CA PRO A 7 -0.43 48.75 12.64
C PRO A 7 -0.08 47.74 11.56
N HIS A 8 0.70 46.73 11.93
CA HIS A 8 1.11 45.67 10.99
C HIS A 8 -0.08 44.78 10.72
N LEU A 9 -0.51 44.71 9.46
CA LEU A 9 -1.61 43.80 9.06
C LEU A 9 -1.13 42.34 9.06
N TRP A 10 -1.71 41.52 9.92
CA TRP A 10 -1.38 40.11 9.96
C TRP A 10 -2.20 39.32 8.93
N GLN A 11 -1.51 38.65 8.00
CA GLN A 11 -2.07 37.71 7.04
C GLN A 11 -2.04 36.31 7.66
N VAL A 12 -3.16 35.89 8.23
CA VAL A 12 -3.23 34.73 9.10
C VAL A 12 -3.49 33.44 8.29
N GLY A 13 -2.60 32.48 8.43
CA GLY A 13 -2.78 31.09 8.02
C GLY A 13 -3.17 30.22 9.22
N VAL A 14 -4.38 29.66 9.23
CA VAL A 14 -4.86 28.76 10.28
C VAL A 14 -4.52 27.33 9.91
N TYR A 15 -3.82 26.61 10.80
CA TYR A 15 -3.46 25.22 10.58
C TYR A 15 -4.22 24.26 11.49
N LEU A 16 -4.87 23.26 10.88
CA LEU A 16 -5.67 22.23 11.54
C LEU A 16 -5.13 20.85 11.22
N ARG A 17 -5.05 19.97 12.24
CA ARG A 17 -4.66 18.57 12.04
C ARG A 17 -5.42 17.61 12.94
N LEU A 18 -5.90 16.48 12.38
CA LEU A 18 -6.38 15.34 13.15
C LEU A 18 -5.21 14.45 13.60
N SER A 19 -5.34 13.85 14.78
CA SER A 19 -4.51 12.71 15.15
C SER A 19 -5.16 11.42 14.65
N LYS A 20 -4.36 10.33 14.47
CA LYS A 20 -4.90 9.01 14.11
C LYS A 20 -5.88 8.46 15.15
N GLU A 21 -5.77 8.90 16.39
CA GLU A 21 -6.66 8.51 17.51
C GLU A 21 -8.02 9.23 17.46
N ASP A 22 -8.04 10.47 16.99
CA ASP A 22 -9.26 11.28 16.83
C ASP A 22 -10.07 10.91 15.59
N ALA A 23 -9.50 10.13 14.68
CA ALA A 23 -10.11 9.77 13.37
C ALA A 23 -11.45 9.02 13.49
N ARG A 24 -11.77 8.45 14.64
CA ARG A 24 -13.06 7.80 14.93
C ARG A 24 -14.15 8.77 15.42
N ARG A 25 -13.79 10.06 15.71
CA ARG A 25 -14.70 11.14 16.10
C ARG A 25 -14.56 12.36 15.19
N GLU A 26 -14.32 12.14 13.94
CA GLU A 26 -13.63 12.97 12.96
C GLU A 26 -14.19 14.37 12.69
N SER A 27 -15.49 14.49 12.46
CA SER A 27 -16.06 15.77 12.03
C SER A 27 -16.09 16.82 13.15
N ALA A 28 -16.31 16.38 14.37
CA ALA A 28 -16.36 17.28 15.54
C ALA A 28 -14.99 17.85 15.93
N SER A 29 -13.89 17.14 15.69
CA SER A 29 -12.56 17.56 16.13
C SER A 29 -11.95 18.67 15.26
N ILE A 30 -12.04 18.61 13.90
CA ILE A 30 -11.56 19.69 13.01
C ILE A 30 -12.47 20.91 13.12
N ALA A 31 -13.79 20.70 13.09
CA ALA A 31 -14.75 21.79 13.25
C ALA A 31 -14.55 22.52 14.58
N ASN A 32 -14.34 21.78 15.68
CA ASN A 32 -14.08 22.34 16.98
C ASN A 32 -12.73 23.09 17.04
N GLN A 33 -11.64 22.52 16.48
CA GLN A 33 -10.36 23.23 16.39
C GLN A 33 -10.51 24.54 15.62
N ARG A 34 -11.21 24.50 14.46
CA ARG A 34 -11.49 25.69 13.65
C ARG A 34 -12.28 26.73 14.41
N ALA A 35 -13.34 26.32 15.11
CA ALA A 35 -14.16 27.23 15.90
C ALA A 35 -13.33 27.95 16.97
N ILE A 36 -12.53 27.22 17.76
CA ILE A 36 -11.65 27.79 18.80
C ILE A 36 -10.66 28.81 18.21
N LEU A 37 -10.03 28.50 17.07
CA LEU A 37 -9.02 29.38 16.46
C LEU A 37 -9.63 30.62 15.84
N LEU A 38 -10.82 30.51 15.24
CA LEU A 38 -11.54 31.67 14.71
C LEU A 38 -12.13 32.53 15.85
N ASP A 39 -12.59 31.92 16.91
CA ASP A 39 -13.06 32.62 18.09
C ASP A 39 -11.94 33.48 18.72
N TYR A 40 -10.75 32.89 18.87
CA TYR A 40 -9.55 33.61 19.29
C TYR A 40 -9.25 34.83 18.41
N LEU A 41 -9.27 34.66 17.07
CA LEU A 41 -9.02 35.74 16.14
C LEU A 41 -10.04 36.87 16.26
N ASN A 42 -11.31 36.54 16.50
CA ASN A 42 -12.39 37.53 16.56
C ASN A 42 -12.47 38.27 17.91
N HIS A 43 -12.07 37.63 19.02
CA HIS A 43 -12.31 38.16 20.34
C HIS A 43 -11.05 38.47 21.17
N GLU A 44 -9.96 37.73 20.95
CA GLU A 44 -8.74 37.87 21.74
C GLU A 44 -7.57 38.49 20.98
N PHE A 45 -7.56 38.36 19.64
CA PHE A 45 -6.47 38.89 18.82
C PHE A 45 -6.66 40.39 18.56
N GLN A 46 -5.79 41.21 19.14
CA GLN A 46 -5.99 42.67 19.19
C GLN A 46 -5.43 43.42 17.96
N ASP A 47 -4.50 42.81 17.23
CA ASP A 47 -3.89 43.44 16.06
C ASP A 47 -4.79 43.36 14.82
N PRO A 48 -4.68 44.25 13.83
CA PRO A 48 -5.36 44.12 12.54
C PRO A 48 -4.96 42.82 11.82
N TRP A 49 -5.94 42.05 11.38
CA TRP A 49 -5.69 40.79 10.70
C TRP A 49 -6.65 40.52 9.53
N THR A 50 -6.21 39.64 8.63
CA THR A 50 -7.06 39.06 7.58
C THR A 50 -6.77 37.55 7.49
N LEU A 51 -7.82 36.75 7.30
CA LEU A 51 -7.66 35.32 7.11
C LEU A 51 -7.23 35.03 5.67
N THR A 52 -6.01 34.57 5.48
CA THR A 52 -5.50 34.17 4.17
C THR A 52 -6.07 32.82 3.76
N GLN A 53 -5.91 31.79 4.59
CA GLN A 53 -6.38 30.45 4.30
C GLN A 53 -6.44 29.57 5.56
N VAL A 54 -7.32 28.54 5.52
CA VAL A 54 -7.34 27.45 6.49
C VAL A 54 -6.70 26.23 5.83
N TYR A 55 -5.62 25.73 6.42
CA TYR A 55 -4.86 24.56 5.97
C TYR A 55 -5.23 23.36 6.83
N THR A 56 -5.74 22.31 6.21
CA THR A 56 -6.26 21.14 6.95
C THR A 56 -5.62 19.85 6.46
N ASP A 57 -4.95 19.13 7.39
CA ASP A 57 -4.46 17.77 7.19
C ASP A 57 -5.38 16.81 8.00
N ASP A 58 -6.28 16.10 7.31
CA ASP A 58 -7.36 15.30 7.92
C ASP A 58 -6.95 13.87 8.32
N GLY A 59 -5.70 13.49 8.12
CA GLY A 59 -5.16 12.19 8.55
C GLY A 59 -5.73 10.98 7.81
N ARG A 60 -6.59 11.15 6.79
CA ARG A 60 -7.28 10.07 6.07
C ARG A 60 -6.39 9.26 5.14
N THR A 61 -5.27 9.80 4.72
CA THR A 61 -4.30 9.08 3.89
C THR A 61 -3.36 8.25 4.78
N GLY A 62 -3.81 7.07 5.17
CA GLY A 62 -3.18 6.20 6.16
C GLY A 62 -1.81 5.61 5.81
N THR A 63 -1.22 5.95 4.69
CA THR A 63 0.07 5.42 4.22
C THR A 63 1.08 6.50 3.89
N ASP A 64 0.65 7.76 3.77
CA ASP A 64 1.54 8.85 3.41
C ASP A 64 1.70 9.81 4.59
N ASP A 65 2.92 9.90 5.09
CA ASP A 65 3.34 10.83 6.14
C ASP A 65 3.52 12.26 5.58
N SER A 66 3.10 12.47 4.33
CA SER A 66 3.04 13.79 3.71
C SER A 66 1.94 14.61 4.39
N ARG A 67 2.29 15.85 4.71
CA ARG A 67 1.38 16.87 5.25
C ARG A 67 1.17 17.93 4.18
N PRO A 68 0.36 17.65 3.16
CA PRO A 68 0.25 18.52 1.98
C PRO A 68 -0.25 19.91 2.35
N ALA A 69 -1.16 20.02 3.32
CA ALA A 69 -1.65 21.30 3.78
C ALA A 69 -0.59 22.07 4.57
N PHE A 70 0.19 21.41 5.44
CA PHE A 70 1.31 22.03 6.13
C PHE A 70 2.40 22.50 5.12
N GLN A 71 2.74 21.66 4.15
CA GLN A 71 3.69 22.04 3.10
C GLN A 71 3.19 23.24 2.26
N SER A 72 1.88 23.32 2.03
CA SER A 72 1.27 24.48 1.38
C SER A 72 1.38 25.74 2.23
N LEU A 73 1.10 25.63 3.54
CA LEU A 73 1.27 26.72 4.50
C LEU A 73 2.73 27.23 4.48
N ILE A 74 3.71 26.34 4.56
CA ILE A 74 5.14 26.69 4.55
C ILE A 74 5.54 27.40 3.25
N ARG A 75 5.03 26.95 2.09
CA ARG A 75 5.25 27.63 0.80
C ARG A 75 4.63 29.03 0.78
N ASP A 76 3.43 29.21 1.35
CA ASP A 76 2.77 30.51 1.37
C ASP A 76 3.43 31.46 2.37
N VAL A 77 3.99 30.96 3.47
CA VAL A 77 4.89 31.73 4.35
C VAL A 77 6.15 32.17 3.59
N ALA A 78 6.83 31.25 2.91
CA ALA A 78 8.05 31.57 2.15
C ALA A 78 7.81 32.61 1.03
N ARG A 79 6.60 32.66 0.50
CA ARG A 79 6.18 33.65 -0.53
C ARG A 79 5.66 34.97 0.06
N GLY A 80 5.62 35.09 1.39
CA GLY A 80 5.11 36.28 2.07
C GLY A 80 3.58 36.47 2.00
N LYS A 81 2.82 35.44 1.59
CA LYS A 81 1.35 35.47 1.59
C LYS A 81 0.76 35.27 2.97
N VAL A 82 1.48 34.59 3.84
CA VAL A 82 1.16 34.35 5.24
C VAL A 82 2.31 34.85 6.09
N ASN A 83 2.03 35.77 7.03
CA ASN A 83 2.99 36.30 7.98
C ASN A 83 2.61 36.03 9.44
N CYS A 84 1.48 35.33 9.66
CA CYS A 84 1.07 34.83 10.98
C CYS A 84 0.49 33.43 10.83
N VAL A 85 1.05 32.48 11.56
CA VAL A 85 0.57 31.09 11.61
C VAL A 85 -0.11 30.85 12.94
N LEU A 86 -1.36 30.38 12.91
CA LEU A 86 -2.15 30.08 14.10
C LEU A 86 -2.54 28.60 14.14
N CYS A 87 -2.28 27.94 15.26
CA CYS A 87 -2.68 26.54 15.50
C CYS A 87 -3.15 26.31 16.94
N LYS A 88 -3.80 25.17 17.18
CA LYS A 88 -4.33 24.87 18.53
C LYS A 88 -3.20 24.54 19.52
N THR A 89 -2.23 23.72 19.16
CA THR A 89 -1.10 23.29 20.01
C THR A 89 0.15 23.06 19.20
N LEU A 90 1.32 23.11 19.83
CA LEU A 90 2.60 22.78 19.19
C LEU A 90 2.59 21.37 18.57
N SER A 91 2.02 20.39 19.27
CA SER A 91 1.92 19.01 18.78
C SER A 91 1.01 18.85 17.54
N ARG A 92 0.13 19.80 17.25
CA ARG A 92 -0.63 19.84 16.00
C ARG A 92 0.19 20.41 14.85
N ALA A 93 1.02 21.41 15.13
CA ALA A 93 1.90 22.03 14.13
C ALA A 93 3.11 21.13 13.83
N PHE A 94 3.78 20.59 14.84
CA PHE A 94 5.04 19.87 14.67
C PHE A 94 4.89 18.37 15.01
N ARG A 95 5.75 17.54 14.42
CA ARG A 95 5.75 16.08 14.62
C ARG A 95 6.67 15.64 15.74
N ASN A 96 7.78 16.30 15.83
CA ASN A 96 8.87 15.99 16.75
C ASN A 96 9.58 17.26 17.17
N TYR A 97 10.46 17.14 18.14
CA TYR A 97 11.22 18.26 18.67
C TYR A 97 12.16 18.91 17.63
N ALA A 98 12.73 18.13 16.71
CA ALA A 98 13.63 18.68 15.70
C ALA A 98 12.88 19.58 14.69
N ASP A 99 11.70 19.15 14.20
CA ASP A 99 10.82 19.99 13.37
C ASP A 99 10.43 21.27 14.11
N GLN A 100 10.06 21.13 15.40
CA GLN A 100 9.66 22.27 16.23
C GLN A 100 10.78 23.29 16.35
N GLY A 101 12.00 22.87 16.66
CA GLY A 101 13.18 23.75 16.74
C GLY A 101 13.44 24.45 15.41
N TYR A 102 13.56 23.67 14.32
CA TYR A 102 13.81 24.25 13.01
C TYR A 102 12.79 25.33 12.59
N TYR A 103 11.48 25.06 12.75
CA TYR A 103 10.47 26.03 12.34
C TYR A 103 10.40 27.25 13.25
N LEU A 104 10.48 27.06 14.59
CA LEU A 104 10.35 28.17 15.54
C LEU A 104 11.62 29.03 15.63
N GLU A 105 12.80 28.41 15.54
CA GLU A 105 14.07 29.11 15.77
C GLU A 105 14.72 29.60 14.47
N GLU A 106 14.45 28.95 13.32
CA GLU A 106 15.08 29.31 12.05
C GLU A 106 14.06 29.78 11.00
N PHE A 107 13.09 28.95 10.64
CA PHE A 107 12.26 29.18 9.47
C PHE A 107 11.33 30.39 9.63
N PHE A 108 10.50 30.41 10.70
CA PHE A 108 9.57 31.53 10.92
C PHE A 108 10.28 32.86 11.20
N PRO A 109 11.35 32.94 12.02
CA PRO A 109 12.13 34.16 12.18
C PRO A 109 12.71 34.66 10.87
N ARG A 110 13.31 33.77 10.04
CA ARG A 110 13.85 34.13 8.72
C ARG A 110 12.81 34.78 7.81
N HIS A 111 11.57 34.33 7.86
CA HIS A 111 10.47 34.86 7.07
C HIS A 111 9.65 35.93 7.81
N ARG A 112 10.11 36.40 8.96
CA ARG A 112 9.42 37.42 9.81
C ARG A 112 7.96 37.03 10.10
N THR A 113 7.73 35.75 10.35
CA THR A 113 6.42 35.17 10.54
C THR A 113 6.13 34.97 12.03
N ARG A 114 5.03 35.54 12.50
CA ARG A 114 4.50 35.30 13.85
C ARG A 114 3.93 33.89 13.92
N PHE A 115 4.26 33.14 14.96
CA PHE A 115 3.68 31.82 15.23
C PHE A 115 2.94 31.83 16.55
N ILE A 116 1.68 31.35 16.51
CA ILE A 116 0.80 31.32 17.70
C ILE A 116 0.26 29.92 17.89
N ALA A 117 0.41 29.38 19.14
CA ALA A 117 -0.24 28.16 19.61
C ALA A 117 -1.01 28.46 20.88
N LEU A 118 -2.31 28.14 20.93
CA LEU A 118 -3.20 28.49 22.04
C LEU A 118 -3.13 27.51 23.22
N GLY A 119 -2.62 26.28 22.98
CA GLY A 119 -2.54 25.25 24.01
C GLY A 119 -1.40 25.45 25.00
N SER A 120 -1.23 24.48 25.90
CA SER A 120 -0.12 24.51 26.86
C SER A 120 1.09 23.75 26.28
N PRO A 121 2.29 24.41 26.24
CA PRO A 121 2.50 25.82 26.54
C PRO A 121 1.84 26.74 25.48
N ARG A 122 1.30 27.87 25.92
CA ARG A 122 0.85 28.93 25.03
C ARG A 122 2.09 29.59 24.41
N VAL A 123 2.11 29.71 23.10
CA VAL A 123 3.24 30.29 22.36
C VAL A 123 2.75 31.44 21.51
N ASP A 124 3.44 32.56 21.60
CA ASP A 124 3.29 33.67 20.69
C ASP A 124 4.70 34.25 20.43
N SER A 125 5.25 33.95 19.27
CA SER A 125 6.64 34.31 18.93
C SER A 125 6.87 35.82 18.74
N TYR A 126 5.80 36.61 18.59
CA TYR A 126 5.89 38.05 18.46
C TYR A 126 5.79 38.77 19.81
N LEU A 127 4.84 38.36 20.66
CA LEU A 127 4.65 38.97 21.96
C LEU A 127 5.69 38.51 23.00
N HIS A 128 6.17 37.29 22.87
CA HIS A 128 7.11 36.64 23.79
C HIS A 128 8.28 35.96 23.02
N PRO A 129 9.11 36.72 22.28
CA PRO A 129 10.20 36.16 21.51
C PRO A 129 11.23 35.43 22.37
N ASP A 130 11.52 35.93 23.58
CA ASP A 130 12.46 35.33 24.52
C ASP A 130 12.00 33.94 25.00
N ALA A 131 10.70 33.73 25.17
CA ALA A 131 10.15 32.42 25.54
C ALA A 131 10.34 31.37 24.44
N VAL A 132 10.39 31.79 23.17
CA VAL A 132 10.65 30.92 22.03
C VAL A 132 12.16 30.68 21.84
N GLN A 133 13.00 31.71 21.96
CA GLN A 133 14.43 31.64 21.69
C GLN A 133 15.25 31.09 22.88
N TRP A 134 14.88 31.44 24.11
CA TRP A 134 15.64 31.15 25.33
C TRP A 134 14.87 30.37 26.38
N GLY A 135 13.56 30.22 26.20
CA GLY A 135 12.69 29.53 27.16
C GLY A 135 12.89 28.02 27.11
N LEU A 136 12.99 27.40 28.29
CA LEU A 136 13.12 25.95 28.42
C LEU A 136 11.79 25.19 28.30
N GLU A 137 10.67 25.87 28.46
CA GLU A 137 9.32 25.23 28.49
C GLU A 137 8.99 24.55 27.17
N ILE A 138 9.25 25.20 26.04
CA ILE A 138 8.96 24.67 24.70
C ILE A 138 9.84 23.45 24.38
N PRO A 139 11.18 23.49 24.54
CA PRO A 139 12.05 22.33 24.37
C PRO A 139 11.70 21.16 25.30
N ILE A 140 11.47 21.43 26.57
CA ILE A 140 11.10 20.39 27.55
C ILE A 140 9.79 19.70 27.16
N ASN A 141 8.75 20.43 26.78
CA ASN A 141 7.49 19.85 26.31
C ASN A 141 7.67 19.03 25.02
N GLY A 142 8.51 19.47 24.09
CA GLY A 142 8.87 18.73 22.88
C GLY A 142 9.52 17.39 23.19
N ILE A 143 10.50 17.38 24.09
CA ILE A 143 11.21 16.18 24.56
C ILE A 143 10.26 15.24 25.32
N LEU A 144 9.40 15.77 26.18
CA LEU A 144 8.40 14.98 26.92
C LEU A 144 7.40 14.30 25.97
N ASN A 145 6.91 15.00 24.97
CA ASN A 145 6.01 14.45 23.94
C ASN A 145 6.69 13.33 23.13
N ASP A 146 7.95 13.52 22.72
CA ASP A 146 8.74 12.49 22.04
C ASP A 146 8.94 11.25 22.93
N ARG A 147 9.26 11.44 24.22
CA ARG A 147 9.40 10.34 25.19
C ARG A 147 8.08 9.60 25.41
N TYR A 148 6.96 10.32 25.49
CA TYR A 148 5.65 9.72 25.63
C TYR A 148 5.31 8.84 24.42
N ALA A 149 5.51 9.34 23.20
CA ALA A 149 5.32 8.56 21.96
C ALA A 149 6.21 7.32 21.91
N ALA A 150 7.50 7.47 22.28
CA ALA A 150 8.44 6.33 22.33
C ALA A 150 8.01 5.28 23.36
N LYS A 151 7.61 5.70 24.57
CA LYS A 151 7.12 4.82 25.63
C LYS A 151 5.87 4.07 25.20
N THR A 152 4.86 4.80 24.67
CA THR A 152 3.61 4.19 24.18
C THR A 152 3.92 3.15 23.09
N SER A 153 4.79 3.46 22.14
CA SER A 153 5.21 2.51 21.11
C SER A 153 5.87 1.26 21.71
N ALA A 154 6.73 1.43 22.70
CA ALA A 154 7.38 0.31 23.39
C ALA A 154 6.38 -0.56 24.14
N ASP A 155 5.41 0.04 24.83
CA ASP A 155 4.38 -0.68 25.59
C ASP A 155 3.42 -1.44 24.66
N VAL A 156 3.03 -0.86 23.53
CA VAL A 156 2.25 -1.54 22.49
C VAL A 156 3.03 -2.73 21.94
N ARG A 157 4.32 -2.57 21.61
CA ARG A 157 5.16 -3.68 21.12
C ARG A 157 5.24 -4.81 22.14
N ARG A 158 5.50 -4.50 23.42
CA ARG A 158 5.54 -5.51 24.50
C ARG A 158 4.21 -6.26 24.60
N THR A 159 3.09 -5.56 24.53
CA THR A 159 1.75 -6.17 24.58
C THR A 159 1.52 -7.08 23.39
N LEU A 160 1.88 -6.65 22.18
CA LEU A 160 1.76 -7.47 20.97
C LEU A 160 2.68 -8.70 21.03
N ASP A 161 3.91 -8.56 21.54
CA ASP A 161 4.86 -9.68 21.66
C ASP A 161 4.41 -10.68 22.72
N MET A 162 3.82 -10.22 23.82
CA MET A 162 3.20 -11.09 24.81
C MET A 162 2.05 -11.91 24.20
N LYS A 163 1.18 -11.27 23.41
CA LYS A 163 0.10 -11.95 22.70
C LYS A 163 0.64 -12.95 21.67
N ARG A 164 1.67 -12.60 20.90
CA ARG A 164 2.33 -13.51 19.94
C ARG A 164 2.88 -14.76 20.64
N ARG A 165 3.56 -14.58 21.79
CA ARG A 165 4.10 -15.71 22.59
C ARG A 165 3.02 -16.63 23.13
N ARG A 166 1.81 -16.11 23.38
CA ARG A 166 0.64 -16.91 23.79
C ARG A 166 -0.09 -17.57 22.61
N GLY A 167 0.37 -17.35 21.36
CA GLY A 167 -0.30 -17.86 20.17
C GLY A 167 -1.60 -17.13 19.82
N GLU A 168 -1.90 -15.99 20.46
CA GLU A 168 -3.06 -15.17 20.17
C GLU A 168 -2.94 -14.56 18.78
N PHE A 169 -3.99 -14.63 17.98
CA PHE A 169 -4.02 -14.02 16.66
C PHE A 169 -4.15 -12.49 16.77
N ILE A 170 -3.17 -11.74 16.24
CA ILE A 170 -3.16 -10.28 16.28
C ILE A 170 -3.39 -9.62 14.91
N GLY A 171 -3.58 -10.41 13.86
CA GLY A 171 -3.78 -9.88 12.50
C GLY A 171 -5.12 -9.15 12.36
N SER A 172 -5.18 -8.15 11.46
CA SER A 172 -6.43 -7.42 11.18
C SER A 172 -7.50 -8.32 10.56
N PHE A 173 -7.11 -9.23 9.66
CA PHE A 173 -8.00 -10.15 8.96
C PHE A 173 -7.54 -11.58 9.16
N ALA A 174 -8.49 -12.47 9.46
CA ALA A 174 -8.20 -13.90 9.56
C ALA A 174 -7.66 -14.47 8.23
N PRO A 175 -6.79 -15.49 8.28
CA PRO A 175 -6.41 -16.26 7.09
C PRO A 175 -7.63 -16.88 6.40
N TYR A 176 -7.58 -17.05 5.08
CA TYR A 176 -8.65 -17.72 4.34
C TYR A 176 -8.86 -19.15 4.87
N GLY A 177 -10.10 -19.53 5.09
CA GLY A 177 -10.45 -20.80 5.78
C GLY A 177 -10.74 -20.64 7.27
N TYR A 178 -10.41 -19.48 7.85
CA TYR A 178 -10.72 -19.14 9.23
C TYR A 178 -11.47 -17.80 9.33
N ALA A 179 -12.24 -17.67 10.39
CA ALA A 179 -12.81 -16.43 10.90
C ALA A 179 -12.22 -16.11 12.28
N LYS A 180 -12.35 -14.86 12.72
CA LYS A 180 -12.11 -14.52 14.12
C LYS A 180 -13.30 -14.97 14.96
N ASP A 181 -13.03 -15.54 16.12
CA ASP A 181 -14.07 -15.89 17.07
C ASP A 181 -14.85 -14.62 17.48
N PRO A 182 -16.19 -14.62 17.43
CA PRO A 182 -17.01 -13.48 17.85
C PRO A 182 -16.78 -13.05 19.32
N GLU A 183 -16.52 -14.01 20.23
CA GLU A 183 -16.29 -13.78 21.63
C GLU A 183 -14.82 -13.40 21.92
N ASN A 184 -13.89 -13.96 21.15
CA ASN A 184 -12.46 -13.67 21.31
C ASN A 184 -11.79 -13.34 19.97
N LYS A 185 -11.63 -12.07 19.66
CA LYS A 185 -10.99 -11.59 18.41
C LYS A 185 -9.54 -12.07 18.21
N HIS A 186 -8.94 -12.67 19.21
CA HIS A 186 -7.59 -13.22 19.19
C HIS A 186 -7.55 -14.73 18.97
N ALA A 187 -8.70 -15.40 18.90
CA ALA A 187 -8.85 -16.79 18.52
C ALA A 187 -9.28 -16.92 17.06
N LEU A 188 -8.89 -18.04 16.42
CA LEU A 188 -9.30 -18.40 15.08
C LEU A 188 -10.26 -19.60 15.15
N VAL A 189 -11.39 -19.48 14.48
CA VAL A 189 -12.36 -20.57 14.29
C VAL A 189 -12.49 -20.90 12.80
N PRO A 190 -12.73 -22.18 12.43
CA PRO A 190 -12.94 -22.54 11.03
C PRO A 190 -14.13 -21.78 10.43
N ASP A 191 -13.95 -21.18 9.26
CA ASP A 191 -15.02 -20.67 8.42
C ASP A 191 -15.56 -21.84 7.58
N PRO A 192 -16.79 -22.32 7.76
CA PRO A 192 -17.26 -23.58 7.16
C PRO A 192 -17.08 -23.63 5.64
N ALA A 193 -17.41 -22.58 4.92
CA ALA A 193 -17.32 -22.52 3.47
C ALA A 193 -15.87 -22.45 2.98
N ALA A 194 -15.08 -21.51 3.51
CA ALA A 194 -13.69 -21.34 3.11
C ALA A 194 -12.79 -22.49 3.61
N ALA A 195 -13.08 -23.08 4.77
CA ALA A 195 -12.33 -24.22 5.31
C ALA A 195 -12.45 -25.45 4.40
N GLN A 196 -13.62 -25.71 3.81
CA GLN A 196 -13.81 -26.80 2.87
C GLN A 196 -12.91 -26.64 1.64
N VAL A 197 -12.82 -25.44 1.11
CA VAL A 197 -11.94 -25.13 -0.05
C VAL A 197 -10.46 -25.37 0.32
N VAL A 198 -10.03 -24.95 1.51
CA VAL A 198 -8.65 -25.19 1.98
C VAL A 198 -8.35 -26.69 2.06
N ARG A 199 -9.22 -27.49 2.69
CA ARG A 199 -9.06 -28.96 2.77
C ARG A 199 -8.94 -29.58 1.38
N GLN A 200 -9.80 -29.16 0.46
CA GLN A 200 -9.80 -29.64 -0.92
C GLN A 200 -8.49 -29.30 -1.66
N VAL A 201 -7.95 -28.09 -1.47
CA VAL A 201 -6.67 -27.67 -2.06
C VAL A 201 -5.53 -28.57 -1.56
N PHE A 202 -5.44 -28.83 -0.26
CA PHE A 202 -4.43 -29.73 0.30
C PHE A 202 -4.58 -31.16 -0.19
N GLN A 203 -5.79 -31.68 -0.26
CA GLN A 203 -6.09 -33.01 -0.78
C GLN A 203 -5.67 -33.15 -2.25
N TRP A 204 -6.07 -32.24 -3.11
CA TRP A 204 -5.67 -32.28 -4.53
C TRP A 204 -4.15 -32.19 -4.72
N TYR A 205 -3.50 -31.34 -3.91
CA TYR A 205 -2.04 -31.24 -4.00
C TYR A 205 -1.36 -32.54 -3.51
N ALA A 206 -1.83 -33.14 -2.43
CA ALA A 206 -1.34 -34.43 -1.93
C ALA A 206 -1.53 -35.56 -2.98
N GLN A 207 -2.65 -35.56 -3.70
CA GLN A 207 -2.97 -36.49 -4.79
C GLN A 207 -2.14 -36.29 -6.06
N GLY A 208 -1.33 -35.22 -6.17
CA GLY A 208 -0.44 -35.04 -7.31
C GLY A 208 -0.76 -33.85 -8.19
N LEU A 209 -1.88 -33.16 -8.01
CA LEU A 209 -2.24 -32.00 -8.84
C LEU A 209 -1.28 -30.83 -8.56
N GLY A 210 -0.79 -30.17 -9.62
CA GLY A 210 0.09 -29.01 -9.49
C GLY A 210 -0.68 -27.74 -9.09
N GLN A 211 0.03 -26.78 -8.50
CA GLN A 211 -0.54 -25.50 -8.05
C GLN A 211 -1.35 -24.77 -9.15
N GLY A 212 -0.87 -24.80 -10.40
CA GLY A 212 -1.58 -24.19 -11.54
C GLY A 212 -2.89 -24.92 -11.89
N GLY A 213 -2.88 -26.25 -11.86
CA GLY A 213 -4.09 -27.06 -12.10
C GLY A 213 -5.14 -26.88 -11.00
N ILE A 214 -4.71 -26.77 -9.72
CA ILE A 214 -5.59 -26.46 -8.61
C ILE A 214 -6.25 -25.10 -8.79
N ALA A 215 -5.45 -24.07 -9.12
CA ALA A 215 -5.97 -22.74 -9.36
C ALA A 215 -6.99 -22.72 -10.51
N GLN A 216 -6.71 -23.41 -11.61
CA GLN A 216 -7.61 -23.52 -12.74
C GLN A 216 -8.93 -24.21 -12.35
N LYS A 217 -8.86 -25.34 -11.63
CA LYS A 217 -10.03 -26.07 -11.17
C LYS A 217 -10.94 -25.25 -10.24
N LEU A 218 -10.36 -24.46 -9.32
CA LEU A 218 -11.12 -23.53 -8.48
C LEU A 218 -11.78 -22.41 -9.29
N ASN A 219 -11.08 -21.88 -10.28
CA ASN A 219 -11.62 -20.83 -11.16
C ASN A 219 -12.75 -21.35 -12.06
N GLU A 220 -12.64 -22.56 -12.59
CA GLU A 220 -13.68 -23.23 -13.37
C GLU A 220 -14.93 -23.51 -12.52
N ALA A 221 -14.74 -23.81 -11.23
CA ALA A 221 -15.81 -23.96 -10.25
C ALA A 221 -16.34 -22.63 -9.68
N HIS A 222 -15.87 -21.48 -10.21
CA HIS A 222 -16.23 -20.12 -9.76
C HIS A 222 -16.01 -19.86 -8.27
N VAL A 223 -15.08 -20.57 -7.63
CA VAL A 223 -14.73 -20.35 -6.23
C VAL A 223 -13.94 -19.05 -6.09
N PRO A 224 -14.42 -18.05 -5.31
CA PRO A 224 -13.73 -16.77 -5.16
C PRO A 224 -12.38 -16.94 -4.48
N ASN A 225 -11.37 -16.21 -4.93
CA ASN A 225 -10.08 -16.18 -4.26
C ASN A 225 -10.18 -15.47 -2.88
N PRO A 226 -9.17 -15.57 -2.00
CA PRO A 226 -9.23 -14.98 -0.65
C PRO A 226 -9.56 -13.50 -0.60
N THR A 227 -9.17 -12.72 -1.61
CA THR A 227 -9.48 -11.29 -1.69
C THR A 227 -10.95 -11.06 -2.03
N ALA A 228 -11.44 -11.70 -3.10
CA ALA A 228 -12.83 -11.61 -3.52
C ALA A 228 -13.80 -12.13 -2.44
N TYR A 229 -13.42 -13.23 -1.77
CA TYR A 229 -14.20 -13.79 -0.65
C TYR A 229 -14.37 -12.79 0.49
N LYS A 230 -13.29 -12.15 0.94
CA LYS A 230 -13.34 -11.13 2.00
C LYS A 230 -14.16 -9.90 1.59
N THR A 231 -14.02 -9.47 0.34
CA THR A 231 -14.80 -8.34 -0.20
C THR A 231 -16.30 -8.68 -0.24
N ALA A 232 -16.66 -9.90 -0.64
CA ALA A 232 -18.04 -10.37 -0.64
C ALA A 232 -18.67 -10.44 0.77
N GLN A 233 -17.84 -10.65 1.80
CA GLN A 233 -18.25 -10.57 3.21
C GLN A 233 -18.37 -9.13 3.75
N GLY A 234 -18.17 -8.10 2.91
CA GLY A 234 -18.23 -6.69 3.34
C GLY A 234 -17.01 -6.24 4.16
N LEU A 235 -15.94 -7.04 4.24
CA LEU A 235 -14.73 -6.65 4.95
C LEU A 235 -13.96 -5.57 4.17
N PRO A 236 -13.46 -4.50 4.81
CA PRO A 236 -12.71 -3.42 4.16
C PRO A 236 -11.30 -3.87 3.77
N TYR A 237 -11.20 -5.02 3.11
CA TYR A 237 -9.95 -5.61 2.68
C TYR A 237 -9.57 -5.09 1.30
N ARG A 238 -8.62 -4.16 1.25
CA ARG A 238 -8.04 -3.67 -0.01
C ARG A 238 -6.57 -4.06 -0.08
N ARG A 239 -6.18 -4.70 -1.16
CA ARG A 239 -4.78 -4.96 -1.45
C ARG A 239 -4.21 -3.74 -2.19
N PRO A 240 -3.14 -3.09 -1.66
CA PRO A 240 -2.52 -1.98 -2.39
C PRO A 240 -2.05 -2.44 -3.78
N GLY A 241 -2.40 -1.67 -4.83
CA GLY A 241 -1.84 -1.83 -6.18
C GLY A 241 -2.49 -2.83 -7.12
N GLN A 242 -3.56 -3.56 -6.75
CA GLN A 242 -4.28 -4.44 -7.71
C GLN A 242 -5.78 -4.48 -7.43
N ALA A 243 -6.57 -4.00 -8.39
CA ALA A 243 -7.92 -4.53 -8.60
C ALA A 243 -7.74 -5.98 -9.04
N GLY A 244 -7.87 -6.92 -8.10
CA GLY A 244 -7.71 -8.35 -8.40
C GLY A 244 -8.85 -8.83 -9.30
N ASP A 245 -8.52 -9.67 -10.28
CA ASP A 245 -9.48 -10.34 -11.17
C ASP A 245 -10.40 -11.36 -10.45
N GLY A 246 -10.29 -11.47 -9.12
CA GLY A 246 -11.04 -12.43 -8.30
C GLY A 246 -10.60 -13.88 -8.48
N LEU A 247 -9.65 -14.16 -9.36
CA LEU A 247 -9.24 -15.49 -9.75
C LEU A 247 -8.07 -16.01 -8.89
N TRP A 248 -8.04 -17.31 -8.68
CA TRP A 248 -6.92 -18.02 -8.10
C TRP A 248 -5.72 -18.06 -9.06
N SER A 249 -4.54 -18.01 -8.52
CA SER A 249 -3.27 -18.17 -9.23
C SER A 249 -2.42 -19.26 -8.59
N ALA A 250 -1.49 -19.84 -9.34
CA ALA A 250 -0.53 -20.81 -8.79
C ALA A 250 0.23 -20.23 -7.58
N GLY A 251 0.58 -18.93 -7.62
CA GLY A 251 1.24 -18.26 -6.50
C GLY A 251 0.34 -18.11 -5.26
N SER A 252 -0.99 -17.91 -5.41
CA SER A 252 -1.92 -17.87 -4.28
C SER A 252 -2.09 -19.25 -3.64
N ILE A 253 -2.18 -20.30 -4.46
CA ILE A 253 -2.19 -21.68 -3.99
C ILE A 253 -0.88 -22.03 -3.27
N GLY A 254 0.28 -21.68 -3.84
CA GLY A 254 1.58 -21.92 -3.22
C GLY A 254 1.75 -21.23 -1.85
N ARG A 255 1.24 -20.01 -1.69
CA ARG A 255 1.22 -19.32 -0.38
C ARG A 255 0.31 -20.01 0.63
N LEU A 256 -0.86 -20.47 0.18
CA LEU A 256 -1.79 -21.22 1.02
C LEU A 256 -1.14 -22.52 1.50
N LEU A 257 -0.61 -23.34 0.61
CA LEU A 257 0.00 -24.63 0.94
C LEU A 257 1.21 -24.51 1.89
N LYS A 258 1.93 -23.39 1.89
CA LYS A 258 3.10 -23.12 2.76
C LYS A 258 2.74 -22.56 4.13
N ASN A 259 1.49 -22.22 4.38
CA ASN A 259 1.12 -21.54 5.62
C ASN A 259 0.81 -22.52 6.75
N PRO A 260 1.61 -22.59 7.82
CA PRO A 260 1.44 -23.54 8.91
C PRO A 260 0.18 -23.30 9.76
N VAL A 261 -0.49 -22.17 9.59
CA VAL A 261 -1.78 -21.91 10.25
C VAL A 261 -2.81 -23.01 9.96
N TYR A 262 -2.75 -23.64 8.79
CA TYR A 262 -3.69 -24.71 8.44
C TYR A 262 -3.47 -26.02 9.18
N ALA A 263 -2.30 -26.19 9.77
CA ALA A 263 -1.98 -27.30 10.67
C ALA A 263 -2.13 -26.95 12.18
N GLY A 264 -2.76 -25.81 12.50
CA GLY A 264 -2.97 -25.36 13.88
C GLY A 264 -1.79 -24.59 14.49
N THR A 265 -0.74 -24.28 13.71
CA THR A 265 0.44 -23.57 14.19
C THR A 265 0.37 -22.08 13.83
N MET A 266 0.42 -21.23 14.85
CA MET A 266 0.46 -19.78 14.67
C MET A 266 1.91 -19.30 14.44
N VAL A 267 2.18 -18.63 13.33
CA VAL A 267 3.49 -18.02 13.03
C VAL A 267 3.32 -16.55 12.79
N GLN A 268 3.90 -15.74 13.68
CA GLN A 268 3.79 -14.29 13.67
C GLN A 268 5.16 -13.63 13.84
N GLY A 269 5.24 -12.29 13.69
CA GLY A 269 6.50 -11.56 13.85
C GLY A 269 7.47 -11.70 12.66
N ARG A 270 6.98 -12.04 11.46
CA ARG A 270 7.81 -12.17 10.24
C ARG A 270 8.34 -10.84 9.72
N GLN A 271 7.74 -9.75 10.14
CA GLN A 271 8.12 -8.39 9.81
C GLN A 271 8.00 -7.50 11.06
N GLU A 272 8.84 -6.50 11.15
CA GLU A 272 8.77 -5.48 12.19
C GLU A 272 8.91 -4.08 11.58
N VAL A 273 8.37 -3.08 12.27
CA VAL A 273 8.60 -1.67 11.94
C VAL A 273 9.90 -1.22 12.60
N VAL A 274 10.78 -0.56 11.84
CA VAL A 274 12.14 -0.15 12.28
C VAL A 274 12.06 0.67 13.57
N SER A 275 11.22 1.71 13.61
CA SER A 275 11.01 2.52 14.82
C SER A 275 9.66 3.24 14.77
N TYR A 276 9.27 3.89 15.86
CA TYR A 276 8.06 4.73 15.89
C TYR A 276 8.21 6.00 15.03
N LYS A 277 9.42 6.42 14.72
CA LYS A 277 9.73 7.55 13.81
C LYS A 277 9.89 7.11 12.35
N VAL A 278 10.41 5.90 12.14
CA VAL A 278 10.66 5.35 10.81
C VAL A 278 9.65 4.23 10.57
N HIS A 279 8.64 4.49 9.75
CA HIS A 279 7.54 3.55 9.48
C HIS A 279 7.88 2.49 8.42
N GLU A 280 9.16 2.32 8.10
CA GLU A 280 9.63 1.26 7.21
C GLU A 280 9.53 -0.10 7.89
N THR A 281 9.12 -1.11 7.12
CA THR A 281 9.08 -2.50 7.58
C THR A 281 10.28 -3.26 7.08
N ARG A 282 10.88 -4.09 7.96
CA ARG A 282 11.93 -5.02 7.59
C ARG A 282 11.54 -6.46 7.92
N ALA A 283 12.11 -7.40 7.17
CA ALA A 283 11.93 -8.82 7.44
C ALA A 283 12.69 -9.21 8.72
N VAL A 284 12.06 -10.08 9.50
CA VAL A 284 12.67 -10.70 10.69
C VAL A 284 13.18 -12.09 10.30
N PRO A 285 14.41 -12.49 10.70
CA PRO A 285 14.93 -13.84 10.46
C PRO A 285 14.01 -14.92 11.05
N GLU A 286 13.92 -16.07 10.40
CA GLU A 286 13.00 -17.17 10.80
C GLU A 286 13.21 -17.61 12.26
N GLY A 287 14.45 -17.64 12.74
CA GLY A 287 14.75 -18.01 14.13
C GLY A 287 14.22 -17.02 15.20
N ALA A 288 13.79 -15.84 14.80
CA ALA A 288 13.21 -14.84 15.70
C ALA A 288 11.68 -14.70 15.54
N TRP A 289 11.04 -15.54 14.74
CA TRP A 289 9.58 -15.56 14.63
C TRP A 289 8.93 -16.15 15.88
N PHE A 290 7.71 -15.73 16.15
CA PHE A 290 6.87 -16.33 17.18
C PHE A 290 6.13 -17.51 16.57
N VAL A 291 6.53 -18.73 16.94
CA VAL A 291 5.92 -19.99 16.48
C VAL A 291 5.27 -20.66 17.68
N VAL A 292 3.95 -20.82 17.64
CA VAL A 292 3.19 -21.47 18.72
C VAL A 292 2.27 -22.51 18.10
N GLU A 293 2.41 -23.74 18.53
CA GLU A 293 1.63 -24.89 18.05
C GLU A 293 0.28 -25.01 18.78
N ASN A 294 -0.68 -25.68 18.14
CA ASN A 294 -1.98 -26.02 18.72
C ASN A 294 -2.78 -24.83 19.26
N THR A 295 -2.69 -23.68 18.58
CA THR A 295 -3.38 -22.44 19.00
C THR A 295 -4.85 -22.39 18.57
N HIS A 296 -5.25 -23.20 17.59
CA HIS A 296 -6.60 -23.21 17.01
C HIS A 296 -6.86 -24.55 16.30
N PRO A 297 -8.13 -24.91 16.03
CA PRO A 297 -8.47 -26.14 15.34
C PRO A 297 -7.81 -26.22 13.96
N PRO A 298 -7.03 -27.27 13.66
CA PRO A 298 -6.40 -27.43 12.35
C PRO A 298 -7.45 -27.72 11.27
N LEU A 299 -7.27 -27.16 10.06
CA LEU A 299 -8.08 -27.52 8.89
C LEU A 299 -7.54 -28.76 8.19
N VAL A 300 -6.25 -29.02 8.36
CA VAL A 300 -5.53 -30.12 7.71
C VAL A 300 -4.74 -30.88 8.78
N PRO A 301 -4.81 -32.22 8.79
CA PRO A 301 -3.99 -33.03 9.69
C PRO A 301 -2.50 -32.67 9.53
N PRO A 302 -1.72 -32.67 10.65
CA PRO A 302 -0.29 -32.32 10.60
C PRO A 302 0.50 -33.22 9.63
N GLU A 303 0.15 -34.48 9.52
CA GLU A 303 0.80 -35.45 8.63
C GLU A 303 0.61 -35.11 7.17
N VAL A 304 -0.62 -34.70 6.78
CA VAL A 304 -0.92 -34.25 5.42
C VAL A 304 -0.20 -32.96 5.11
N PHE A 305 -0.15 -32.01 6.06
CA PHE A 305 0.61 -30.78 5.91
C PHE A 305 2.09 -31.07 5.68
N GLN A 306 2.70 -31.94 6.48
CA GLN A 306 4.10 -32.36 6.35
C GLN A 306 4.40 -33.03 5.01
N GLN A 307 3.53 -33.94 4.56
CA GLN A 307 3.62 -34.55 3.22
C GLN A 307 3.63 -33.50 2.11
N VAL A 308 2.75 -32.49 2.22
CA VAL A 308 2.69 -31.38 1.27
C VAL A 308 3.97 -30.52 1.31
N GLN A 309 4.54 -30.23 2.50
CA GLN A 309 5.80 -29.49 2.61
C GLN A 309 6.97 -30.26 1.97
N THR A 310 7.07 -31.56 2.21
CA THR A 310 8.09 -32.42 1.59
C THR A 310 8.02 -32.34 0.07
N ARG A 311 6.81 -32.43 -0.49
CA ARG A 311 6.59 -32.30 -1.94
C ARG A 311 6.91 -30.90 -2.49
N LEU A 312 6.61 -29.83 -1.72
CA LEU A 312 6.93 -28.46 -2.11
C LEU A 312 8.44 -28.18 -2.18
N ARG A 313 9.24 -28.89 -1.38
CA ARG A 313 10.71 -28.80 -1.39
C ARG A 313 11.36 -29.55 -2.56
N GLN A 314 10.67 -30.51 -3.16
CA GLN A 314 11.20 -31.19 -4.32
C GLN A 314 11.35 -30.20 -5.48
N PRO A 315 12.54 -30.11 -6.10
CA PRO A 315 12.74 -29.19 -7.19
C PRO A 315 11.82 -29.59 -8.36
N ALA A 316 10.91 -28.70 -8.73
CA ALA A 316 10.20 -28.85 -9.98
C ALA A 316 11.27 -28.93 -11.08
N ARG A 317 11.28 -29.98 -11.92
CA ARG A 317 12.14 -30.07 -13.10
C ARG A 317 11.88 -28.83 -13.96
N ARG A 318 12.72 -27.81 -13.80
CA ARG A 318 12.82 -26.72 -14.76
C ARG A 318 13.74 -27.20 -15.87
N PRO A 319 13.32 -27.19 -17.12
CA PRO A 319 14.28 -27.30 -18.20
C PRO A 319 15.27 -26.13 -18.05
N PRO A 320 16.58 -26.36 -18.23
CA PRO A 320 17.54 -25.27 -18.27
C PRO A 320 17.15 -24.36 -19.44
N GLY A 321 16.77 -23.12 -19.13
CA GLY A 321 16.35 -22.12 -20.09
C GLY A 321 17.11 -20.84 -19.86
N GLU A 322 17.69 -20.33 -20.92
CA GLU A 322 18.38 -19.04 -20.95
C GLU A 322 17.57 -17.93 -20.28
N ALA A 323 18.23 -17.18 -19.43
CA ALA A 323 17.63 -16.14 -18.61
C ALA A 323 17.36 -14.81 -19.37
N SER A 324 17.51 -14.79 -20.71
CA SER A 324 17.25 -13.57 -21.48
C SER A 324 15.75 -13.35 -21.70
N PRO A 325 15.24 -12.13 -21.49
CA PRO A 325 13.84 -11.82 -21.76
C PRO A 325 13.55 -11.96 -23.26
N HIS A 326 12.45 -12.63 -23.60
CA HIS A 326 12.03 -12.76 -25.00
C HIS A 326 11.74 -11.41 -25.63
N LEU A 327 11.87 -11.30 -26.95
CA LEU A 327 11.71 -10.09 -27.74
C LEU A 327 10.50 -9.23 -27.27
N PHE A 328 9.32 -9.81 -27.14
CA PHE A 328 8.09 -9.12 -26.76
C PHE A 328 7.73 -9.25 -25.27
N ALA A 329 8.66 -9.67 -24.40
CA ALA A 329 8.36 -9.85 -22.99
C ALA A 329 7.97 -8.52 -22.32
N GLY A 330 6.81 -8.50 -21.64
CA GLY A 330 6.29 -7.32 -20.95
C GLY A 330 5.46 -6.36 -21.81
N LEU A 331 5.59 -6.43 -23.14
CA LEU A 331 4.85 -5.56 -24.06
C LEU A 331 3.48 -6.12 -24.47
N LEU A 332 3.31 -7.46 -24.45
CA LEU A 332 2.10 -8.10 -24.94
C LEU A 332 1.00 -8.19 -23.87
N ARG A 333 -0.18 -7.68 -24.21
CA ARG A 333 -1.40 -7.79 -23.42
C ARG A 333 -2.54 -8.44 -24.20
N CYS A 334 -3.39 -9.14 -23.50
CA CYS A 334 -4.63 -9.67 -24.06
C CYS A 334 -5.70 -8.58 -24.10
N ALA A 335 -6.25 -8.26 -25.26
CA ALA A 335 -7.30 -7.24 -25.41
C ALA A 335 -8.59 -7.61 -24.69
N GLY A 336 -8.90 -8.90 -24.52
CA GLY A 336 -10.12 -9.36 -23.86
C GLY A 336 -10.10 -9.25 -22.34
N CYS A 337 -8.92 -9.45 -21.68
CA CYS A 337 -8.83 -9.48 -20.22
C CYS A 337 -7.72 -8.60 -19.63
N GLY A 338 -7.00 -7.82 -20.44
CA GLY A 338 -5.86 -7.00 -19.99
C GLY A 338 -4.64 -7.81 -19.48
N GLY A 339 -4.76 -9.13 -19.37
CA GLY A 339 -3.73 -9.99 -18.80
C GLY A 339 -2.50 -10.12 -19.72
N ALA A 340 -1.32 -10.42 -19.11
CA ALA A 340 -0.11 -10.64 -19.87
C ALA A 340 -0.20 -11.89 -20.77
N MET A 341 0.51 -11.88 -21.90
CA MET A 341 0.66 -13.02 -22.79
C MET A 341 1.84 -13.89 -22.36
N SER A 342 1.68 -15.20 -22.40
CA SER A 342 2.74 -16.17 -22.08
C SER A 342 3.26 -16.88 -23.32
N ARG A 343 4.59 -17.06 -23.38
CA ARG A 343 5.24 -17.81 -24.47
C ARG A 343 4.90 -19.30 -24.37
N LYS A 344 4.64 -19.92 -25.52
CA LYS A 344 4.46 -21.35 -25.69
C LYS A 344 5.18 -21.79 -26.96
N THR A 345 5.96 -22.88 -26.92
CA THR A 345 6.52 -23.53 -28.11
C THR A 345 5.64 -24.73 -28.43
N ALA A 346 5.20 -24.83 -29.67
CA ALA A 346 4.43 -25.96 -30.20
C ALA A 346 4.74 -26.19 -31.67
N LYS A 347 4.96 -27.44 -32.08
CA LYS A 347 5.26 -27.84 -33.47
C LYS A 347 6.40 -27.04 -34.11
N GLY A 348 7.46 -26.74 -33.37
CA GLY A 348 8.61 -25.96 -33.81
C GLY A 348 8.44 -24.45 -33.90
N PHE A 349 7.21 -23.93 -33.61
CA PHE A 349 6.92 -22.50 -33.62
C PHE A 349 6.74 -21.94 -32.23
N VAL A 350 7.05 -20.65 -32.06
CA VAL A 350 6.81 -19.89 -30.84
C VAL A 350 5.49 -19.15 -30.96
N TYR A 351 4.67 -19.28 -29.93
CA TYR A 351 3.38 -18.59 -29.79
C TYR A 351 3.35 -17.78 -28.54
N TYR A 352 2.62 -16.67 -28.53
CA TYR A 352 2.18 -15.97 -27.35
C TYR A 352 0.68 -16.23 -27.18
N THR A 353 0.28 -16.60 -25.96
CA THR A 353 -1.12 -16.93 -25.64
C THR A 353 -1.52 -16.26 -24.33
N CYS A 354 -2.80 -15.90 -24.22
CA CYS A 354 -3.34 -15.28 -23.01
C CYS A 354 -3.06 -16.11 -21.75
N SER A 355 -2.37 -15.50 -20.78
CA SER A 355 -2.01 -16.17 -19.52
C SER A 355 -3.23 -16.49 -18.66
N THR A 356 -4.28 -15.67 -18.71
CA THR A 356 -5.55 -15.91 -18.01
C THR A 356 -6.22 -17.15 -18.54
N HIS A 357 -6.46 -17.24 -19.86
CA HIS A 357 -7.03 -18.42 -20.51
C HIS A 357 -6.20 -19.69 -20.23
N ARG A 358 -4.88 -19.59 -20.41
CA ARG A 358 -3.99 -20.75 -20.33
C ARG A 358 -3.76 -21.26 -18.90
N ARG A 359 -3.63 -20.36 -17.93
CA ARG A 359 -3.13 -20.68 -16.59
C ARG A 359 -4.12 -20.48 -15.47
N LYS A 360 -5.15 -19.64 -15.68
CA LYS A 360 -6.10 -19.31 -14.62
C LYS A 360 -7.47 -19.95 -14.86
N SER A 361 -8.13 -19.65 -15.99
CA SER A 361 -9.43 -20.20 -16.34
C SER A 361 -9.71 -20.07 -17.84
N LYS A 362 -10.26 -21.13 -18.44
CA LYS A 362 -10.68 -21.13 -19.85
C LYS A 362 -11.98 -20.33 -20.07
N THR A 363 -12.77 -20.15 -19.02
CA THR A 363 -14.03 -19.39 -19.05
C THR A 363 -13.83 -17.91 -18.81
N ALA A 364 -12.73 -17.51 -18.16
CA ALA A 364 -12.44 -16.10 -17.83
C ALA A 364 -11.89 -15.28 -19.03
N CYS A 365 -11.47 -15.95 -20.08
CA CYS A 365 -11.01 -15.31 -21.32
C CYS A 365 -11.04 -16.31 -22.49
N THR A 366 -11.21 -15.83 -23.72
CA THR A 366 -11.08 -16.62 -24.94
C THR A 366 -9.60 -16.89 -25.28
N PRO A 367 -9.29 -17.87 -26.16
CA PRO A 367 -7.92 -18.26 -26.49
C PRO A 367 -7.23 -17.26 -27.42
N HIS A 368 -6.90 -16.06 -26.95
CA HIS A 368 -6.08 -15.12 -27.70
C HIS A 368 -4.67 -15.69 -27.88
N THR A 369 -4.31 -15.99 -29.11
CA THR A 369 -3.01 -16.62 -29.44
C THR A 369 -2.45 -16.02 -30.73
N ILE A 370 -1.14 -15.75 -30.75
CA ILE A 370 -0.43 -15.22 -31.91
C ILE A 370 0.93 -15.88 -32.06
N ARG A 371 1.37 -16.14 -33.31
CA ARG A 371 2.71 -16.63 -33.60
C ARG A 371 3.74 -15.50 -33.52
N ALA A 372 4.89 -15.79 -32.94
CA ALA A 372 5.95 -14.80 -32.70
C ALA A 372 6.54 -14.25 -34.00
N ASP A 373 6.71 -15.10 -35.00
CA ASP A 373 7.23 -14.69 -36.32
C ASP A 373 6.28 -13.75 -37.07
N ARG A 374 4.97 -14.06 -37.07
CA ARG A 374 3.95 -13.18 -37.67
C ARG A 374 3.85 -11.84 -36.93
N LEU A 375 3.94 -11.86 -35.61
CA LEU A 375 3.95 -10.65 -34.80
C LEU A 375 5.19 -9.78 -35.13
N ARG A 376 6.35 -10.40 -35.31
CA ARG A 376 7.58 -9.69 -35.69
C ARG A 376 7.46 -9.00 -37.04
N LEU A 377 6.86 -9.67 -38.04
CA LEU A 377 6.58 -9.10 -39.36
C LEU A 377 5.62 -7.90 -39.27
N ALA A 378 4.54 -8.00 -38.46
CA ALA A 378 3.59 -6.90 -38.29
C ALA A 378 4.22 -5.68 -37.60
N VAL A 379 5.05 -5.91 -36.59
CA VAL A 379 5.79 -4.84 -35.92
C VAL A 379 6.81 -4.19 -36.88
N ALA A 380 7.53 -4.97 -37.68
CA ALA A 380 8.45 -4.46 -38.67
C ALA A 380 7.74 -3.54 -39.67
N ALA A 381 6.59 -3.98 -40.18
CA ALA A 381 5.77 -3.18 -41.10
C ALA A 381 5.25 -1.88 -40.44
N GLN A 382 4.84 -1.94 -39.17
CA GLN A 382 4.37 -0.75 -38.42
C GLN A 382 5.50 0.25 -38.20
N LEU A 383 6.70 -0.22 -37.88
CA LEU A 383 7.83 0.65 -37.56
C LEU A 383 8.64 1.07 -38.81
N GLY A 384 8.29 0.55 -39.99
CA GLY A 384 9.00 0.83 -41.26
C GLY A 384 10.44 0.31 -41.30
N VAL A 385 10.71 -0.81 -40.60
CA VAL A 385 12.04 -1.45 -40.53
C VAL A 385 12.01 -2.88 -41.05
N SER A 386 13.18 -3.45 -41.29
CA SER A 386 13.24 -4.88 -41.67
C SER A 386 12.94 -5.79 -40.49
N PRO A 387 12.39 -7.00 -40.67
CA PRO A 387 12.11 -7.93 -39.58
C PRO A 387 13.35 -8.29 -38.75
N GLU A 388 14.54 -8.30 -39.34
CA GLU A 388 15.81 -8.56 -38.65
C GLU A 388 16.21 -7.45 -37.70
N GLU A 389 15.86 -6.20 -37.98
CA GLU A 389 16.15 -5.03 -37.19
C GLU A 389 15.21 -4.89 -35.96
N VAL A 390 14.11 -5.66 -35.92
CA VAL A 390 13.22 -5.65 -34.77
C VAL A 390 13.92 -6.32 -33.59
N ASP A 391 14.44 -5.51 -32.70
CA ASP A 391 15.04 -5.92 -31.45
C ASP A 391 14.30 -5.37 -30.24
N ARG A 392 14.67 -5.83 -29.04
CA ARG A 392 13.99 -5.43 -27.81
C ARG A 392 14.20 -3.94 -27.44
N PRO A 393 15.40 -3.34 -27.58
CA PRO A 393 15.62 -1.92 -27.38
C PRO A 393 14.71 -1.05 -28.26
N LEU A 394 14.63 -1.35 -29.56
CA LEU A 394 13.76 -0.64 -30.50
C LEU A 394 12.29 -0.70 -30.06
N LEU A 395 11.80 -1.88 -29.66
CA LEU A 395 10.42 -2.05 -29.21
C LEU A 395 10.11 -1.19 -27.98
N LEU A 396 11.01 -1.16 -27.00
CA LEU A 396 10.83 -0.40 -25.76
C LEU A 396 10.90 1.12 -25.94
N THR A 397 11.56 1.60 -27.03
CA THR A 397 11.65 3.04 -27.35
C THR A 397 10.46 3.54 -28.18
N LYS A 398 9.73 2.64 -28.85
CA LYS A 398 8.65 3.02 -29.77
C LYS A 398 7.26 2.63 -29.27
N LEU A 399 7.14 1.51 -28.55
CA LEU A 399 5.85 0.95 -28.17
C LEU A 399 5.65 0.96 -26.64
N GLN A 400 4.47 1.37 -26.21
CA GLN A 400 4.02 1.26 -24.84
C GLN A 400 3.52 -0.17 -24.56
N GLU A 401 2.64 -0.68 -25.43
CA GLU A 401 2.12 -2.05 -25.34
C GLU A 401 1.58 -2.52 -26.71
N ILE A 402 1.37 -3.83 -26.81
CA ILE A 402 0.76 -4.48 -27.98
C ILE A 402 -0.43 -5.29 -27.47
N LEU A 403 -1.62 -4.95 -27.90
CA LEU A 403 -2.86 -5.63 -27.56
C LEU A 403 -3.14 -6.73 -28.59
N VAL A 404 -3.32 -7.97 -28.12
CA VAL A 404 -3.68 -9.12 -28.95
C VAL A 404 -5.17 -9.38 -28.82
N GLU A 405 -5.89 -9.23 -29.93
CA GLU A 405 -7.32 -9.44 -30.03
C GLU A 405 -7.65 -10.87 -30.51
N GLU A 406 -8.92 -11.22 -30.46
CA GLU A 406 -9.42 -12.49 -30.98
C GLU A 406 -9.28 -12.54 -32.52
N GLY A 407 -9.01 -13.73 -33.07
CA GLY A 407 -8.85 -13.89 -34.50
C GLY A 407 -7.50 -13.43 -35.08
N GLY A 408 -6.50 -13.13 -34.23
CA GLY A 408 -5.15 -12.75 -34.64
C GLY A 408 -4.98 -11.30 -35.06
N ARG A 409 -5.88 -10.42 -34.67
CA ARG A 409 -5.65 -8.97 -34.76
C ARG A 409 -4.69 -8.50 -33.68
N VAL A 410 -3.90 -7.49 -33.99
CA VAL A 410 -3.04 -6.82 -33.05
C VAL A 410 -3.23 -5.31 -33.16
N ARG A 411 -3.21 -4.64 -32.00
CA ARG A 411 -3.22 -3.20 -31.91
C ARG A 411 -1.93 -2.76 -31.25
N PHE A 412 -1.24 -1.85 -31.88
CA PHE A 412 0.00 -1.26 -31.39
C PHE A 412 -0.32 0.07 -30.74
N CYS A 413 0.06 0.25 -29.49
CA CYS A 413 -0.02 1.51 -28.76
C CYS A 413 1.40 2.07 -28.65
N ALA A 414 1.65 3.17 -29.37
CA ALA A 414 2.94 3.82 -29.35
C ALA A 414 3.10 4.72 -28.12
N LEU A 415 4.34 5.08 -27.77
CA LEU A 415 4.64 5.94 -26.63
C LEU A 415 4.15 7.39 -26.81
N ASP A 416 3.96 7.85 -28.04
CA ASP A 416 3.42 9.16 -28.41
C ASP A 416 1.88 9.21 -28.40
N GLY A 417 1.22 8.08 -28.12
CA GLY A 417 -0.23 7.95 -28.05
C GLY A 417 -0.90 7.58 -29.38
N GLU A 418 -0.13 7.34 -30.47
CA GLU A 418 -0.69 6.83 -31.71
C GLU A 418 -1.09 5.35 -31.56
N GLU A 419 -2.25 4.99 -32.14
CA GLU A 419 -2.73 3.61 -32.20
C GLU A 419 -2.83 3.14 -33.65
N ALA A 420 -2.30 1.94 -33.93
CA ALA A 420 -2.43 1.28 -35.21
C ALA A 420 -2.90 -0.17 -35.06
N SER A 421 -3.78 -0.63 -35.95
CA SER A 421 -4.34 -1.99 -35.91
C SER A 421 -3.95 -2.78 -37.14
N PHE A 422 -3.50 -4.04 -36.93
CA PHE A 422 -3.16 -4.97 -37.98
C PHE A 422 -3.92 -6.29 -37.86
N HIS A 423 -4.33 -6.83 -38.98
CA HIS A 423 -4.96 -8.15 -39.07
C HIS A 423 -4.01 -9.17 -39.67
N LEU A 424 -3.55 -10.14 -38.88
CA LEU A 424 -2.50 -11.09 -39.24
C LEU A 424 -2.98 -12.35 -40.00
N THR A 425 -4.25 -12.42 -40.37
CA THR A 425 -4.82 -13.58 -41.11
C THR A 425 -4.47 -13.60 -42.59
N LYS A 426 -3.78 -12.63 -43.15
CA LYS A 426 -3.47 -12.50 -44.59
C LYS A 426 -1.99 -12.32 -44.92
N ILE A 427 -1.06 -12.71 -44.05
CA ILE A 427 0.39 -12.73 -44.34
C ILE A 427 0.92 -14.14 -44.18
#